data_9f3320b23930ea61e9a4011d09637356
#
_entry.id   9f3320b23930ea61e9a4011d09637356
#
_cell.length_a   1.000
_cell.length_b   1.000
_cell.length_c   1.000
_cell.angle_alpha   90.00
_cell.angle_beta   90.00
_cell.angle_gamma   90.00
#
_symmetry.space_group_name_H-M   'P 1'
#
loop_
_entity.id
_entity.type
_entity.pdbx_description
1 polymer ?
#
loop_
_entity_poly.entity_id
_entity_poly.type
_entity_poly.pdbx_seq_one_letter_code
_entity_poly.pdbx_strand_id
1 'polypeptide(L)'
;MKHQLRSAVCTEGRRMAGARALWVAAGMKHEQFGKPIIAIVNSFTQFVPGHTHLHEIGQIVKKEIESMGCYAAEFNTIAIDDGIAMGHDGMLYSLPSRDIIADSVEYMVNAHKADAMICISNCDKVTPGMLMASMRLPIPRVFCSGGPMEAGRWHGENADLVTAMIKGADTSVDDADLQKLESCACPGCGSCSGMFTANSMNSLTEAIGLALPGNGTILATHANRVRLFRDAARQIVKNALAYYEDGDDSVLPRSIATREAFLNAMTLDIAMGGSTNTVLHLLAVAQEGGVDFTMADIDRLSRHVPCLCKLAPNTQKYSVQECNRAGGILGIMNELNRGGLVNGSVRRVDGTTLAEAMSAYDITGDNIQEEASRIYHSAPGRKFSTQMGSQDAQWESLDTDREHGCIRSLEHAYTKDGGLAVLFGNIAQDGCVVKTAGVDPDIWKFSGPARVFDSQEAACEGILGGKVQSGDCVVITHEGPKGGPGMQEMLYPTSYIKSRHLGKECALITDGRFSGGTSGLSIGHISPEAAAGGNIGKVKDGDIIDIDIPARTINVRLSDDELAARPQQPLTRDRKVSKALRAYAQSVSSADKGGVRII
;
A
#
# COMPACT_ATOMS: atom_id res chain seq x y z
N MET A 1 26.85 -17.87 -21.24
CA MET A 1 25.57 -17.56 -20.57
C MET A 1 24.71 -18.81 -20.57
N LYS A 2 24.11 -19.18 -19.46
CA LYS A 2 23.20 -20.34 -19.38
C LYS A 2 21.81 -20.00 -19.90
N HIS A 3 21.36 -18.74 -19.70
CA HIS A 3 20.18 -18.20 -20.36
C HIS A 3 20.56 -17.15 -21.38
N GLN A 4 19.88 -17.14 -22.52
CA GLN A 4 20.09 -16.12 -23.55
C GLN A 4 19.44 -14.81 -23.10
N LEU A 5 20.13 -13.68 -23.29
CA LEU A 5 19.55 -12.36 -23.07
C LEU A 5 18.31 -12.15 -23.94
N ARG A 6 17.26 -11.60 -23.38
CA ARG A 6 16.06 -11.21 -24.15
C ARG A 6 16.40 -10.14 -25.18
N SER A 7 17.29 -9.23 -24.79
CA SER A 7 17.78 -8.14 -25.66
C SER A 7 18.60 -8.61 -26.86
N ALA A 8 19.11 -9.84 -26.87
CA ALA A 8 19.87 -10.40 -27.99
C ALA A 8 19.12 -10.28 -29.32
N VAL A 9 17.77 -10.39 -29.30
CA VAL A 9 16.93 -10.27 -30.51
C VAL A 9 17.02 -8.90 -31.19
N CYS A 10 17.43 -7.84 -30.48
CA CYS A 10 17.59 -6.48 -31.02
C CYS A 10 19.01 -5.92 -30.90
N THR A 11 19.93 -6.65 -30.25
CA THR A 11 21.30 -6.21 -30.05
C THR A 11 22.31 -7.04 -30.85
N GLU A 12 21.94 -8.23 -31.37
CA GLU A 12 22.86 -9.13 -32.06
C GLU A 12 22.53 -9.32 -33.56
N GLY A 13 23.53 -9.78 -34.30
CA GLY A 13 23.42 -10.12 -35.72
C GLY A 13 23.31 -8.92 -36.68
N ARG A 14 23.69 -9.11 -37.94
CA ARG A 14 23.73 -8.04 -38.96
C ARG A 14 22.36 -7.42 -39.24
N ARG A 15 21.28 -8.21 -39.15
CA ARG A 15 19.91 -7.77 -39.42
C ARG A 15 19.42 -6.70 -38.42
N MET A 16 19.99 -6.69 -37.20
CA MET A 16 19.63 -5.76 -36.13
C MET A 16 20.51 -4.49 -36.08
N ALA A 17 21.27 -4.21 -37.16
CA ALA A 17 22.08 -3.01 -37.23
C ALA A 17 21.28 -1.71 -37.03
N GLY A 18 20.05 -1.66 -37.56
CA GLY A 18 19.13 -0.51 -37.34
C GLY A 18 18.72 -0.33 -35.88
N ALA A 19 18.37 -1.42 -35.21
CA ALA A 19 18.03 -1.37 -33.78
C ALA A 19 19.25 -0.93 -32.93
N ARG A 20 20.44 -1.47 -33.23
CA ARG A 20 21.66 -1.03 -32.52
C ARG A 20 21.99 0.43 -32.75
N ALA A 21 21.77 0.96 -33.98
CA ALA A 21 21.97 2.38 -34.23
C ALA A 21 21.05 3.27 -33.36
N LEU A 22 19.81 2.84 -33.13
CA LEU A 22 18.88 3.53 -32.22
C LEU A 22 19.32 3.40 -30.76
N TRP A 23 19.81 2.23 -30.34
CA TRP A 23 20.37 2.07 -28.99
C TRP A 23 21.58 2.99 -28.77
N VAL A 24 22.48 3.11 -29.76
CA VAL A 24 23.62 4.05 -29.72
C VAL A 24 23.11 5.50 -29.64
N ALA A 25 22.09 5.86 -30.42
CA ALA A 25 21.48 7.19 -30.38
C ALA A 25 20.81 7.48 -29.03
N ALA A 26 20.34 6.46 -28.32
CA ALA A 26 19.83 6.55 -26.95
C ALA A 26 20.93 6.57 -25.87
N GLY A 27 22.22 6.51 -26.26
CA GLY A 27 23.37 6.62 -25.37
C GLY A 27 24.04 5.30 -24.98
N MET A 28 23.62 4.15 -25.55
CA MET A 28 24.25 2.88 -25.31
C MET A 28 25.65 2.83 -25.98
N LYS A 29 26.65 2.45 -25.21
CA LYS A 29 28.02 2.32 -25.70
C LYS A 29 28.26 0.94 -26.33
N HIS A 30 29.24 0.84 -27.26
CA HIS A 30 29.52 -0.40 -27.93
C HIS A 30 29.95 -1.55 -27.00
N GLU A 31 30.65 -1.25 -25.92
CA GLU A 31 31.04 -2.22 -24.89
C GLU A 31 29.91 -2.76 -24.04
N GLN A 32 28.72 -2.16 -24.12
CA GLN A 32 27.52 -2.59 -23.40
C GLN A 32 26.68 -3.60 -24.21
N PHE A 33 26.90 -3.73 -25.51
CA PHE A 33 26.25 -4.76 -26.30
C PHE A 33 26.66 -6.15 -25.82
N GLY A 34 25.69 -7.07 -25.75
CA GLY A 34 25.91 -8.42 -25.21
C GLY A 34 25.89 -8.50 -23.68
N LYS A 35 25.58 -7.40 -23.00
CA LYS A 35 25.31 -7.36 -21.55
C LYS A 35 23.84 -7.07 -21.28
N PRO A 36 23.30 -7.38 -20.08
CA PRO A 36 21.92 -7.11 -19.75
C PRO A 36 21.52 -5.65 -19.96
N ILE A 37 20.36 -5.42 -20.56
CA ILE A 37 19.67 -4.14 -20.59
C ILE A 37 18.74 -4.09 -19.38
N ILE A 38 18.97 -3.15 -18.47
CA ILE A 38 18.20 -3.00 -17.23
C ILE A 38 17.23 -1.83 -17.38
N ALA A 39 15.95 -2.12 -17.30
CA ALA A 39 14.92 -1.07 -17.27
C ALA A 39 14.86 -0.41 -15.88
N ILE A 40 14.92 0.91 -15.84
CA ILE A 40 14.59 1.70 -14.66
C ILE A 40 13.12 2.08 -14.82
N VAL A 41 12.25 1.35 -14.12
CA VAL A 41 10.82 1.58 -14.12
C VAL A 41 10.53 2.62 -13.04
N ASN A 42 10.50 3.88 -13.43
CA ASN A 42 10.27 5.00 -12.54
C ASN A 42 8.79 5.46 -12.58
N SER A 43 8.41 6.33 -11.67
CA SER A 43 7.06 6.89 -11.56
C SER A 43 7.08 8.38 -11.18
N PHE A 44 8.10 9.09 -11.62
CA PHE A 44 8.22 10.53 -11.39
C PHE A 44 7.02 11.30 -11.93
N THR A 45 6.51 12.20 -11.10
CA THR A 45 5.54 13.23 -11.49
C THR A 45 5.57 14.38 -10.47
N GLN A 46 5.21 15.58 -10.89
CA GLN A 46 5.05 16.74 -10.00
C GLN A 46 3.67 16.81 -9.34
N PHE A 47 2.73 15.94 -9.73
CA PHE A 47 1.39 15.88 -9.13
C PHE A 47 1.33 15.12 -7.81
N VAL A 48 2.40 14.42 -7.43
CA VAL A 48 2.42 13.52 -6.26
C VAL A 48 3.61 13.87 -5.37
N PRO A 49 3.41 14.37 -4.13
CA PRO A 49 4.51 14.70 -3.21
C PRO A 49 5.49 13.54 -3.00
N GLY A 50 4.97 12.30 -2.99
CA GLY A 50 5.77 11.09 -2.89
C GLY A 50 6.66 10.79 -4.09
N HIS A 51 6.51 11.51 -5.20
CA HIS A 51 7.17 11.22 -6.48
C HIS A 51 7.98 12.39 -7.06
N THR A 52 7.86 13.59 -6.51
CA THR A 52 8.54 14.79 -7.03
C THR A 52 10.07 14.64 -7.06
N HIS A 53 10.64 13.90 -6.12
CA HIS A 53 12.09 13.67 -5.98
C HIS A 53 12.60 12.49 -6.82
N LEU A 54 11.71 11.69 -7.45
CA LEU A 54 12.13 10.47 -8.14
C LEU A 54 12.83 10.73 -9.48
N HIS A 55 12.74 11.93 -10.03
CA HIS A 55 13.44 12.30 -11.27
C HIS A 55 14.96 12.18 -11.14
N GLU A 56 15.53 12.78 -10.08
CA GLU A 56 16.96 12.73 -9.83
C GLU A 56 17.45 11.31 -9.50
N ILE A 57 16.60 10.54 -8.83
CA ILE A 57 16.93 9.18 -8.41
C ILE A 57 17.09 8.24 -9.60
N GLY A 58 16.26 8.34 -10.63
CA GLY A 58 16.44 7.57 -11.86
C GLY A 58 17.83 7.74 -12.44
N GLN A 59 18.38 8.96 -12.41
CA GLN A 59 19.72 9.26 -12.90
C GLN A 59 20.84 8.73 -11.98
N ILE A 60 20.63 8.71 -10.67
CA ILE A 60 21.58 8.10 -9.71
C ILE A 60 21.63 6.58 -9.94
N VAL A 61 20.48 5.92 -10.05
CA VAL A 61 20.35 4.49 -10.32
C VAL A 61 20.99 4.14 -11.67
N LYS A 62 20.72 4.94 -12.73
CA LYS A 62 21.33 4.76 -14.04
C LYS A 62 22.84 4.77 -13.98
N LYS A 63 23.44 5.77 -13.33
CA LYS A 63 24.90 5.87 -13.19
C LYS A 63 25.50 4.67 -12.45
N GLU A 64 24.82 4.20 -11.41
CA GLU A 64 25.28 3.06 -10.61
C GLU A 64 25.26 1.76 -11.45
N ILE A 65 24.17 1.49 -12.18
CA ILE A 65 24.05 0.33 -13.07
C ILE A 65 25.13 0.38 -14.18
N GLU A 66 25.30 1.54 -14.81
CA GLU A 66 26.27 1.71 -15.91
C GLU A 66 27.72 1.61 -15.43
N SER A 67 28.01 1.98 -14.18
CA SER A 67 29.34 1.79 -13.58
C SER A 67 29.74 0.32 -13.46
N MET A 68 28.74 -0.58 -13.42
CA MET A 68 28.93 -2.04 -13.41
C MET A 68 28.94 -2.66 -14.83
N GLY A 69 28.87 -1.82 -15.86
CA GLY A 69 29.05 -2.19 -17.25
C GLY A 69 27.78 -2.61 -18.00
N CYS A 70 26.61 -2.64 -17.36
CA CYS A 70 25.33 -2.85 -18.01
C CYS A 70 24.82 -1.54 -18.65
N TYR A 71 23.81 -1.63 -19.54
CA TYR A 71 23.10 -0.45 -20.01
C TYR A 71 21.79 -0.30 -19.23
N ALA A 72 21.49 0.93 -18.82
CA ALA A 72 20.24 1.25 -18.11
C ALA A 72 19.39 2.23 -18.92
N ALA A 73 18.11 1.90 -19.09
CA ALA A 73 17.13 2.72 -19.79
C ALA A 73 15.96 3.06 -18.85
N GLU A 74 15.72 4.35 -18.61
CA GLU A 74 14.66 4.83 -17.74
C GLU A 74 13.39 5.15 -18.53
N PHE A 75 12.25 4.79 -17.96
CA PHE A 75 10.94 5.29 -18.37
C PHE A 75 10.06 5.50 -17.15
N ASN A 76 9.04 6.35 -17.29
CA ASN A 76 8.06 6.62 -16.24
C ASN A 76 6.70 6.01 -16.58
N THR A 77 6.07 5.37 -15.59
CA THR A 77 4.63 5.11 -15.62
C THR A 77 3.86 6.29 -15.01
N ILE A 78 2.53 6.29 -15.17
CA ILE A 78 1.68 7.28 -14.52
C ILE A 78 1.67 7.08 -13.00
N ALA A 79 1.36 8.15 -12.26
CA ALA A 79 1.05 8.11 -10.85
C ALA A 79 -0.06 9.10 -10.53
N ILE A 80 -1.02 8.69 -9.71
CA ILE A 80 -2.12 9.52 -9.20
C ILE A 80 -1.91 9.69 -7.71
N ASP A 81 -2.09 10.92 -7.20
CA ASP A 81 -2.09 11.18 -5.76
C ASP A 81 -3.48 10.95 -5.19
N ASP A 82 -3.62 9.94 -4.36
CA ASP A 82 -4.89 9.59 -3.73
C ASP A 82 -5.35 10.69 -2.75
N GLY A 83 -4.43 11.36 -2.07
CA GLY A 83 -4.74 12.45 -1.15
C GLY A 83 -5.32 13.68 -1.85
N ILE A 84 -4.71 14.09 -2.98
CA ILE A 84 -5.20 15.22 -3.79
C ILE A 84 -6.49 14.87 -4.52
N ALA A 85 -6.64 13.63 -4.98
CA ALA A 85 -7.84 13.17 -5.68
C ALA A 85 -9.03 12.86 -4.75
N MET A 86 -8.80 12.79 -3.43
CA MET A 86 -9.79 12.38 -2.46
C MET A 86 -10.90 13.43 -2.27
N GLY A 87 -12.14 12.96 -2.16
CA GLY A 87 -13.30 13.82 -1.93
C GLY A 87 -13.91 14.42 -3.19
N HIS A 88 -13.45 14.07 -4.38
CA HIS A 88 -14.04 14.45 -5.66
C HIS A 88 -13.90 13.31 -6.70
N ASP A 89 -14.47 13.49 -7.88
CA ASP A 89 -14.54 12.48 -8.95
C ASP A 89 -13.17 12.02 -9.50
N GLY A 90 -12.11 12.78 -9.27
CA GLY A 90 -10.74 12.37 -9.56
C GLY A 90 -10.33 11.06 -8.87
N MET A 91 -10.90 10.76 -7.70
CA MET A 91 -10.59 9.54 -6.95
C MET A 91 -11.05 8.25 -7.66
N LEU A 92 -12.02 8.34 -8.58
CA LEU A 92 -12.47 7.21 -9.40
C LEU A 92 -11.36 6.66 -10.30
N TYR A 93 -10.35 7.46 -10.64
CA TYR A 93 -9.24 7.06 -11.50
C TYR A 93 -8.10 6.37 -10.75
N SER A 94 -8.08 6.45 -9.41
CA SER A 94 -6.98 5.93 -8.60
C SER A 94 -6.83 4.41 -8.75
N LEU A 95 -7.81 3.59 -8.36
CA LEU A 95 -7.69 2.13 -8.44
C LEU A 95 -7.50 1.62 -9.89
N PRO A 96 -8.24 2.12 -10.90
CA PRO A 96 -8.01 1.73 -12.29
C PRO A 96 -6.59 2.00 -12.80
N SER A 97 -5.90 3.02 -12.27
CA SER A 97 -4.53 3.33 -12.65
C SER A 97 -3.55 2.19 -12.31
N ARG A 98 -3.82 1.39 -11.27
CA ARG A 98 -3.02 0.23 -10.89
C ARG A 98 -2.83 -0.75 -12.04
N ASP A 99 -3.92 -1.09 -12.73
CA ASP A 99 -3.90 -2.00 -13.87
C ASP A 99 -3.20 -1.37 -15.09
N ILE A 100 -3.40 -0.07 -15.33
CA ILE A 100 -2.71 0.67 -16.40
C ILE A 100 -1.22 0.75 -16.14
N ILE A 101 -0.81 0.96 -14.88
CA ILE A 101 0.60 0.93 -14.49
C ILE A 101 1.21 -0.44 -14.81
N ALA A 102 0.52 -1.53 -14.43
CA ALA A 102 0.98 -2.89 -14.74
C ALA A 102 1.13 -3.10 -16.24
N ASP A 103 0.15 -2.71 -17.03
CA ASP A 103 0.20 -2.80 -18.50
C ASP A 103 1.34 -1.97 -19.08
N SER A 104 1.50 -0.71 -18.64
CA SER A 104 2.54 0.18 -19.18
C SER A 104 3.94 -0.37 -18.96
N VAL A 105 4.19 -0.98 -17.81
CA VAL A 105 5.48 -1.64 -17.51
C VAL A 105 5.67 -2.87 -18.39
N GLU A 106 4.65 -3.70 -18.52
CA GLU A 106 4.69 -4.89 -19.38
C GLU A 106 4.94 -4.53 -20.84
N TYR A 107 4.25 -3.51 -21.38
CA TYR A 107 4.44 -3.01 -22.74
C TYR A 107 5.88 -2.55 -22.96
N MET A 108 6.41 -1.69 -22.10
CA MET A 108 7.77 -1.15 -22.26
C MET A 108 8.84 -2.24 -22.19
N VAL A 109 8.76 -3.10 -21.20
CA VAL A 109 9.73 -4.17 -20.96
C VAL A 109 9.70 -5.22 -22.08
N ASN A 110 8.49 -5.61 -22.54
CA ASN A 110 8.35 -6.61 -23.60
C ASN A 110 8.69 -6.07 -25.00
N ALA A 111 8.29 -4.81 -25.30
CA ALA A 111 8.59 -4.20 -26.60
C ALA A 111 10.10 -3.98 -26.79
N HIS A 112 10.79 -3.50 -25.76
CA HIS A 112 12.23 -3.18 -25.82
C HIS A 112 13.12 -4.34 -25.35
N LYS A 113 12.51 -5.48 -24.96
CA LYS A 113 13.25 -6.69 -24.56
C LYS A 113 14.25 -6.46 -23.42
N ALA A 114 13.89 -5.64 -22.43
CA ALA A 114 14.72 -5.48 -21.25
C ALA A 114 14.94 -6.83 -20.54
N ASP A 115 16.16 -7.04 -20.04
CA ASP A 115 16.60 -8.28 -19.42
C ASP A 115 16.31 -8.34 -17.91
N ALA A 116 16.31 -7.19 -17.26
CA ALA A 116 16.00 -7.04 -15.84
C ALA A 116 15.39 -5.67 -15.59
N MET A 117 14.81 -5.44 -14.40
CA MET A 117 14.24 -4.14 -14.06
C MET A 117 14.44 -3.78 -12.60
N ILE A 118 14.64 -2.47 -12.33
CA ILE A 118 14.49 -1.89 -11.00
C ILE A 118 13.21 -1.05 -10.98
N CYS A 119 12.34 -1.29 -9.98
CA CYS A 119 11.06 -0.63 -9.84
C CYS A 119 11.17 0.47 -8.77
N ILE A 120 10.96 1.72 -9.19
CA ILE A 120 11.01 2.92 -8.34
C ILE A 120 9.58 3.41 -8.17
N SER A 121 8.96 3.06 -7.05
CA SER A 121 7.59 3.40 -6.71
C SER A 121 7.52 4.13 -5.38
N ASN A 122 6.39 4.70 -5.02
CA ASN A 122 6.21 5.22 -3.67
C ASN A 122 4.73 5.34 -3.24
N CYS A 123 3.80 5.62 -4.16
CA CYS A 123 2.41 5.92 -3.83
C CYS A 123 1.50 4.69 -3.99
N ASP A 124 0.27 4.83 -3.52
CA ASP A 124 -0.74 3.81 -3.24
C ASP A 124 -0.96 2.78 -4.35
N LYS A 125 -1.09 3.22 -5.60
CA LYS A 125 -1.43 2.34 -6.74
C LYS A 125 -0.21 1.98 -7.58
N VAL A 126 0.88 2.76 -7.43
CA VAL A 126 2.10 2.56 -8.21
C VAL A 126 2.84 1.30 -7.75
N THR A 127 3.04 1.15 -6.43
CA THR A 127 3.72 -0.03 -5.89
C THR A 127 2.97 -1.33 -6.25
N PRO A 128 1.65 -1.47 -6.00
CA PRO A 128 0.95 -2.70 -6.39
C PRO A 128 0.86 -2.88 -7.92
N GLY A 129 0.73 -1.81 -8.71
CA GLY A 129 0.75 -1.92 -10.18
C GLY A 129 2.07 -2.45 -10.72
N MET A 130 3.21 -1.98 -10.20
CA MET A 130 4.53 -2.52 -10.54
C MET A 130 4.72 -3.94 -10.02
N LEU A 131 4.15 -4.32 -8.86
CA LEU A 131 4.16 -5.70 -8.36
C LEU A 131 3.37 -6.62 -9.28
N MET A 132 2.19 -6.21 -9.76
CA MET A 132 1.40 -6.96 -10.75
C MET A 132 2.22 -7.20 -12.03
N ALA A 133 2.83 -6.14 -12.62
CA ALA A 133 3.73 -6.29 -13.77
C ALA A 133 4.89 -7.23 -13.47
N SER A 134 5.40 -7.17 -12.25
CA SER A 134 6.48 -8.03 -11.79
C SER A 134 6.09 -9.51 -11.84
N MET A 135 4.90 -9.85 -11.46
CA MET A 135 4.43 -11.24 -11.48
C MET A 135 4.13 -11.76 -12.90
N ARG A 136 3.87 -10.85 -13.87
CA ARG A 136 3.68 -11.20 -15.29
C ARG A 136 5.00 -11.48 -16.02
N LEU A 137 6.07 -10.77 -15.64
CA LEU A 137 7.35 -10.75 -16.39
C LEU A 137 8.38 -11.70 -15.76
N PRO A 138 8.88 -12.71 -16.47
CA PRO A 138 9.87 -13.67 -15.95
C PRO A 138 11.30 -13.14 -16.08
N ILE A 139 11.61 -12.01 -15.47
CA ILE A 139 12.95 -11.39 -15.45
C ILE A 139 13.33 -10.97 -14.03
N PRO A 140 14.62 -10.90 -13.69
CA PRO A 140 15.08 -10.40 -12.39
C PRO A 140 14.61 -8.98 -12.11
N ARG A 141 14.30 -8.67 -10.85
CA ARG A 141 13.93 -7.31 -10.42
C ARG A 141 14.26 -7.02 -8.98
N VAL A 142 14.32 -5.73 -8.68
CA VAL A 142 14.44 -5.18 -7.33
C VAL A 142 13.49 -4.01 -7.20
N PHE A 143 12.83 -3.90 -6.05
CA PHE A 143 12.04 -2.72 -5.71
C PHE A 143 12.82 -1.79 -4.80
N CYS A 144 12.65 -0.49 -5.01
CA CYS A 144 13.14 0.54 -4.11
C CYS A 144 12.14 1.69 -4.08
N SER A 145 11.49 1.91 -2.94
CA SER A 145 10.51 2.99 -2.79
C SER A 145 11.16 4.35 -2.56
N GLY A 146 10.45 5.42 -2.94
CA GLY A 146 10.89 6.80 -2.68
C GLY A 146 10.98 7.17 -1.20
N GLY A 147 10.42 6.36 -0.32
CA GLY A 147 10.43 6.53 1.13
C GLY A 147 9.30 7.42 1.66
N PRO A 148 8.97 7.28 2.95
CA PRO A 148 8.00 8.12 3.65
C PRO A 148 8.52 9.53 3.86
N MET A 149 7.62 10.51 3.92
CA MET A 149 7.94 11.86 4.41
C MET A 149 8.09 11.86 5.93
N GLU A 150 8.72 12.90 6.46
CA GLU A 150 8.76 13.16 7.88
C GLU A 150 7.35 13.49 8.41
N ALA A 151 7.08 13.22 9.69
CA ALA A 151 5.84 13.66 10.32
C ALA A 151 5.82 15.19 10.44
N GLY A 152 4.71 15.80 10.05
CA GLY A 152 4.45 17.22 10.28
C GLY A 152 4.29 17.54 11.76
N ARG A 153 4.38 18.81 12.11
CA ARG A 153 4.18 19.27 13.50
C ARG A 153 3.35 20.54 13.54
N TRP A 154 2.30 20.50 14.35
CA TRP A 154 1.40 21.63 14.57
C TRP A 154 1.09 21.72 16.08
N HIS A 155 1.26 22.91 16.66
CA HIS A 155 1.12 23.13 18.12
C HIS A 155 1.94 22.17 19.01
N GLY A 156 3.10 21.70 18.49
CA GLY A 156 3.96 20.78 19.23
C GLY A 156 3.58 19.29 19.10
N GLU A 157 2.47 18.98 18.48
CA GLU A 157 1.98 17.61 18.21
C GLU A 157 2.30 17.17 16.78
N ASN A 158 2.26 15.86 16.53
CA ASN A 158 2.37 15.33 15.18
C ASN A 158 1.13 15.70 14.37
N ALA A 159 1.34 16.07 13.12
CA ALA A 159 0.30 16.41 12.16
C ALA A 159 0.55 15.71 10.83
N ASP A 160 -0.51 15.48 10.09
CA ASP A 160 -0.51 14.85 8.77
C ASP A 160 -1.71 15.30 7.94
N LEU A 161 -1.88 14.73 6.74
CA LEU A 161 -3.01 14.97 5.86
C LEU A 161 -4.37 14.78 6.59
N VAL A 162 -4.50 13.73 7.41
CA VAL A 162 -5.76 13.43 8.12
C VAL A 162 -6.05 14.51 9.17
N THR A 163 -5.02 14.99 9.86
CA THR A 163 -5.14 16.12 10.79
C THR A 163 -5.66 17.36 10.07
N ALA A 164 -5.12 17.69 8.90
CA ALA A 164 -5.58 18.82 8.10
C ALA A 164 -7.05 18.67 7.65
N MET A 165 -7.45 17.47 7.21
CA MET A 165 -8.84 17.19 6.82
C MET A 165 -9.85 17.34 7.98
N ILE A 166 -9.50 16.81 9.15
CA ILE A 166 -10.37 16.90 10.34
C ILE A 166 -10.51 18.36 10.79
N LYS A 167 -9.38 19.08 10.84
CA LYS A 167 -9.37 20.48 11.30
C LYS A 167 -9.97 21.43 10.27
N GLY A 168 -9.87 21.13 8.98
CA GLY A 168 -10.56 21.87 7.92
C GLY A 168 -12.09 21.77 7.99
N ALA A 169 -12.63 20.69 8.58
CA ALA A 169 -14.07 20.52 8.84
C ALA A 169 -14.52 21.09 10.20
N ASP A 170 -13.58 21.43 11.07
CA ASP A 170 -13.84 21.95 12.42
C ASP A 170 -13.94 23.48 12.38
N THR A 171 -15.17 24.00 12.38
CA THR A 171 -15.44 25.46 12.33
C THR A 171 -14.94 26.24 13.54
N SER A 172 -14.44 25.58 14.60
CA SER A 172 -13.80 26.24 15.75
C SER A 172 -12.35 26.61 15.49
N VAL A 173 -11.71 26.09 14.43
CA VAL A 173 -10.36 26.44 14.00
C VAL A 173 -10.45 27.66 13.06
N ASP A 174 -9.73 28.73 13.36
CA ASP A 174 -9.70 29.90 12.48
C ASP A 174 -8.86 29.67 11.22
N ASP A 175 -9.17 30.43 10.15
CA ASP A 175 -8.52 30.27 8.85
C ASP A 175 -7.00 30.50 8.89
N ALA A 176 -6.50 31.38 9.75
CA ALA A 176 -5.07 31.68 9.87
C ALA A 176 -4.31 30.51 10.51
N ASP A 177 -4.92 29.84 11.48
CA ASP A 177 -4.33 28.68 12.12
C ASP A 177 -4.45 27.42 11.24
N LEU A 178 -5.54 27.29 10.48
CA LEU A 178 -5.69 26.26 9.45
C LEU A 178 -4.60 26.41 8.37
N GLN A 179 -4.30 27.62 7.90
CA GLN A 179 -3.24 27.87 6.91
C GLN A 179 -1.84 27.49 7.45
N LYS A 180 -1.60 27.68 8.76
CA LYS A 180 -0.36 27.18 9.37
C LYS A 180 -0.28 25.67 9.36
N LEU A 181 -1.39 24.98 9.68
CA LEU A 181 -1.48 23.54 9.62
C LEU A 181 -1.22 23.02 8.20
N GLU A 182 -1.85 23.59 7.17
CA GLU A 182 -1.62 23.26 5.76
C GLU A 182 -0.14 23.36 5.36
N SER A 183 0.56 24.36 5.92
CA SER A 183 1.97 24.60 5.62
C SER A 183 2.94 23.62 6.31
N CYS A 184 2.50 22.90 7.35
CA CYS A 184 3.37 22.05 8.17
C CYS A 184 2.94 20.60 8.28
N ALA A 185 1.71 20.25 7.90
CA ALA A 185 1.19 18.87 8.00
C ALA A 185 1.96 17.89 7.11
N CYS A 186 2.43 18.35 5.93
CA CYS A 186 3.19 17.56 4.96
C CYS A 186 4.52 18.26 4.63
N PRO A 187 5.59 18.05 5.43
CA PRO A 187 6.79 18.91 5.42
C PRO A 187 7.80 18.57 4.32
N GLY A 188 7.39 17.96 3.21
CA GLY A 188 8.33 17.74 2.11
C GLY A 188 7.99 16.55 1.21
N CYS A 189 9.01 16.06 0.49
CA CYS A 189 8.84 14.90 -0.38
C CYS A 189 8.74 13.59 0.42
N GLY A 190 8.09 12.62 -0.18
CA GLY A 190 7.87 11.29 0.38
C GLY A 190 6.39 10.89 0.33
N SER A 191 6.12 9.62 0.55
CA SER A 191 4.77 9.12 0.83
C SER A 191 4.28 9.61 2.20
N CYS A 192 3.05 9.30 2.58
CA CYS A 192 2.50 9.73 3.88
C CYS A 192 3.43 9.37 5.05
N SER A 193 3.40 10.16 6.14
CA SER A 193 4.22 9.91 7.33
C SER A 193 3.68 8.76 8.21
N GLY A 194 2.39 8.39 8.05
CA GLY A 194 1.74 7.28 8.77
C GLY A 194 1.74 5.97 7.98
N MET A 195 1.22 4.90 8.59
CA MET A 195 1.05 3.59 7.96
C MET A 195 -0.26 3.57 7.14
N PHE A 196 -0.31 4.40 6.11
CA PHE A 196 -1.35 4.44 5.11
C PHE A 196 -1.03 3.45 3.98
N THR A 197 -1.82 3.42 2.91
CA THR A 197 -1.68 2.42 1.85
C THR A 197 -0.29 2.41 1.21
N ALA A 198 0.27 3.60 0.90
CA ALA A 198 1.60 3.73 0.30
C ALA A 198 2.69 3.04 1.13
N ASN A 199 2.80 3.39 2.42
CA ASN A 199 3.80 2.83 3.31
C ASN A 199 3.51 1.35 3.65
N SER A 200 2.23 0.96 3.75
CA SER A 200 1.88 -0.45 3.90
C SER A 200 2.40 -1.26 2.71
N MET A 201 2.12 -0.86 1.47
CA MET A 201 2.60 -1.58 0.29
C MET A 201 4.12 -1.58 0.16
N ASN A 202 4.81 -0.48 0.48
CA ASN A 202 6.28 -0.41 0.49
C ASN A 202 6.88 -1.36 1.55
N SER A 203 6.23 -1.47 2.70
CA SER A 203 6.59 -2.41 3.79
C SER A 203 6.34 -3.87 3.39
N LEU A 204 5.19 -4.15 2.75
CA LEU A 204 4.87 -5.50 2.28
C LEU A 204 5.81 -5.95 1.15
N THR A 205 6.28 -5.05 0.30
CA THR A 205 7.27 -5.35 -0.73
C THR A 205 8.61 -5.80 -0.10
N GLU A 206 9.00 -5.20 1.04
CA GLU A 206 10.15 -5.62 1.84
C GLU A 206 9.92 -7.00 2.50
N ALA A 207 8.72 -7.23 3.05
CA ALA A 207 8.36 -8.50 3.69
C ALA A 207 8.23 -9.67 2.70
N ILE A 208 7.73 -9.43 1.48
CA ILE A 208 7.72 -10.42 0.39
C ILE A 208 9.15 -10.82 -0.01
N GLY A 209 10.15 -9.94 0.23
CA GLY A 209 11.53 -10.15 -0.12
C GLY A 209 11.97 -9.53 -1.45
N LEU A 210 11.14 -8.69 -2.09
CA LEU A 210 11.46 -8.04 -3.37
C LEU A 210 12.18 -6.69 -3.22
N ALA A 211 12.36 -6.21 -1.98
CA ALA A 211 13.10 -4.99 -1.64
C ALA A 211 14.16 -5.25 -0.55
N LEU A 212 15.16 -4.39 -0.50
CA LEU A 212 16.20 -4.44 0.53
C LEU A 212 15.68 -3.94 1.89
N PRO A 213 16.31 -4.32 3.01
CA PRO A 213 15.96 -3.84 4.34
C PRO A 213 15.95 -2.32 4.46
N GLY A 214 14.94 -1.77 5.14
CA GLY A 214 14.73 -0.34 5.28
C GLY A 214 13.91 0.31 4.16
N ASN A 215 13.50 -0.47 3.16
CA ASN A 215 12.67 0.02 2.06
C ASN A 215 11.38 0.69 2.55
N GLY A 216 10.71 0.10 3.52
CA GLY A 216 9.43 0.59 4.04
C GLY A 216 9.54 1.78 4.99
N THR A 217 10.72 2.05 5.59
CA THR A 217 10.78 2.93 6.77
C THR A 217 11.83 4.05 6.74
N ILE A 218 12.90 3.95 5.92
CA ILE A 218 13.88 5.04 5.81
C ILE A 218 13.19 6.25 5.17
N LEU A 219 13.31 7.43 5.78
CA LEU A 219 12.72 8.67 5.30
C LEU A 219 13.26 9.09 3.91
N ALA A 220 12.42 9.69 3.08
CA ALA A 220 12.79 10.17 1.75
C ALA A 220 13.91 11.23 1.81
N THR A 221 13.87 12.12 2.79
CA THR A 221 14.85 13.20 2.98
C THR A 221 16.19 12.72 3.54
N HIS A 222 16.25 11.49 4.11
CA HIS A 222 17.46 10.99 4.77
C HIS A 222 18.51 10.47 3.76
N ALA A 223 19.78 10.74 3.99
CA ALA A 223 20.90 10.31 3.14
C ALA A 223 20.97 8.79 2.93
N ASN A 224 20.54 7.99 3.92
CA ASN A 224 20.45 6.55 3.81
C ASN A 224 19.45 6.08 2.73
N ARG A 225 18.45 6.88 2.36
CA ARG A 225 17.53 6.57 1.24
C ARG A 225 18.28 6.56 -0.10
N VAL A 226 19.14 7.55 -0.35
CA VAL A 226 19.98 7.58 -1.56
C VAL A 226 20.93 6.37 -1.61
N ARG A 227 21.49 6.01 -0.45
CA ARG A 227 22.36 4.82 -0.35
C ARG A 227 21.60 3.54 -0.69
N LEU A 228 20.38 3.39 -0.16
CA LEU A 228 19.52 2.24 -0.48
C LEU A 228 19.26 2.10 -1.99
N PHE A 229 19.05 3.20 -2.70
CA PHE A 229 18.89 3.19 -4.16
C PHE A 229 20.14 2.70 -4.89
N ARG A 230 21.33 3.11 -4.45
CA ARG A 230 22.60 2.61 -5.02
C ARG A 230 22.76 1.12 -4.76
N ASP A 231 22.46 0.66 -3.56
CA ASP A 231 22.56 -0.75 -3.20
C ASP A 231 21.54 -1.60 -4.00
N ALA A 232 20.31 -1.10 -4.18
CA ALA A 232 19.31 -1.73 -5.03
C ALA A 232 19.75 -1.79 -6.51
N ALA A 233 20.40 -0.72 -7.01
CA ALA A 233 20.96 -0.69 -8.37
C ALA A 233 22.09 -1.72 -8.56
N ARG A 234 22.95 -1.89 -7.56
CA ARG A 234 23.98 -2.94 -7.58
C ARG A 234 23.37 -4.33 -7.51
N GLN A 235 22.33 -4.47 -6.68
CA GLN A 235 21.66 -5.77 -6.51
C GLN A 235 20.96 -6.23 -7.78
N ILE A 236 20.28 -5.35 -8.53
CA ILE A 236 19.64 -5.75 -9.78
C ILE A 236 20.66 -6.22 -10.84
N VAL A 237 21.83 -5.57 -10.91
CA VAL A 237 22.91 -6.03 -11.81
C VAL A 237 23.39 -7.42 -11.41
N LYS A 238 23.65 -7.66 -10.11
CA LYS A 238 24.06 -8.99 -9.60
C LYS A 238 23.01 -10.05 -9.96
N ASN A 239 21.73 -9.77 -9.74
CA ASN A 239 20.66 -10.71 -10.02
C ASN A 239 20.51 -10.98 -11.52
N ALA A 240 20.68 -9.96 -12.38
CA ALA A 240 20.68 -10.15 -13.82
C ALA A 240 21.83 -11.07 -14.27
N LEU A 241 23.03 -10.85 -13.76
CA LEU A 241 24.18 -11.70 -14.08
C LEU A 241 24.00 -13.12 -13.55
N ALA A 242 23.54 -13.29 -12.30
CA ALA A 242 23.24 -14.60 -11.73
C ALA A 242 22.23 -15.39 -12.58
N TYR A 243 21.18 -14.73 -13.06
CA TYR A 243 20.20 -15.37 -13.93
C TYR A 243 20.78 -15.74 -15.30
N TYR A 244 21.37 -14.76 -16.03
CA TYR A 244 21.80 -14.98 -17.40
C TYR A 244 23.13 -15.74 -17.52
N GLU A 245 24.10 -15.52 -16.65
CA GLU A 245 25.41 -16.15 -16.71
C GLU A 245 25.45 -17.48 -15.97
N ASP A 246 24.87 -17.54 -14.75
CA ASP A 246 24.93 -18.72 -13.89
C ASP A 246 23.70 -19.62 -13.99
N GLY A 247 22.58 -19.11 -14.53
CA GLY A 247 21.30 -19.82 -14.67
C GLY A 247 20.59 -19.98 -13.32
N ASP A 248 20.69 -18.97 -12.46
CA ASP A 248 20.05 -18.97 -11.15
C ASP A 248 18.61 -18.44 -11.26
N ASP A 249 17.64 -19.35 -11.33
CA ASP A 249 16.22 -19.01 -11.37
C ASP A 249 15.68 -18.53 -10.01
N SER A 250 16.45 -18.65 -8.93
CA SER A 250 16.01 -18.24 -7.59
C SER A 250 15.85 -16.72 -7.45
N VAL A 251 16.47 -15.93 -8.34
CA VAL A 251 16.37 -14.46 -8.39
C VAL A 251 15.12 -13.96 -9.14
N LEU A 252 14.34 -14.88 -9.72
CA LEU A 252 13.11 -14.53 -10.41
C LEU A 252 11.98 -14.17 -9.40
N PRO A 253 11.02 -13.32 -9.79
CA PRO A 253 10.00 -12.83 -8.87
C PRO A 253 9.11 -13.93 -8.28
N ARG A 254 8.70 -14.90 -9.13
CA ARG A 254 7.84 -16.00 -8.68
C ARG A 254 8.57 -17.01 -7.80
N SER A 255 9.93 -17.00 -7.82
CA SER A 255 10.77 -17.78 -6.91
C SER A 255 10.89 -17.11 -5.53
N ILE A 256 10.74 -15.78 -5.46
CA ILE A 256 10.79 -14.99 -4.22
C ILE A 256 9.38 -14.77 -3.67
N ALA A 257 8.47 -14.24 -4.47
CA ALA A 257 7.09 -13.96 -4.08
C ALA A 257 6.22 -15.24 -4.14
N THR A 258 6.59 -16.21 -3.33
CA THR A 258 5.87 -17.48 -3.17
C THR A 258 4.62 -17.28 -2.31
N ARG A 259 3.77 -18.32 -2.20
CA ARG A 259 2.61 -18.31 -1.31
C ARG A 259 3.00 -17.99 0.13
N GLU A 260 4.09 -18.57 0.62
CA GLU A 260 4.61 -18.33 1.97
C GLU A 260 5.05 -16.88 2.17
N ALA A 261 5.64 -16.25 1.14
CA ALA A 261 5.99 -14.84 1.17
C ALA A 261 4.75 -13.93 1.24
N PHE A 262 3.67 -14.28 0.53
CA PHE A 262 2.37 -13.57 0.64
C PHE A 262 1.75 -13.74 2.03
N LEU A 263 1.80 -14.93 2.61
CA LEU A 263 1.33 -15.17 3.99
C LEU A 263 2.14 -14.36 4.99
N ASN A 264 3.47 -14.32 4.86
CA ASN A 264 4.34 -13.49 5.71
C ASN A 264 4.01 -12.00 5.58
N ALA A 265 3.80 -11.50 4.36
CA ALA A 265 3.43 -10.11 4.11
C ALA A 265 2.08 -9.76 4.75
N MET A 266 1.07 -10.62 4.59
CA MET A 266 -0.23 -10.41 5.22
C MET A 266 -0.17 -10.50 6.75
N THR A 267 0.67 -11.40 7.29
CA THR A 267 0.95 -11.47 8.73
C THR A 267 1.55 -10.17 9.26
N LEU A 268 2.51 -9.59 8.53
CA LEU A 268 3.07 -8.27 8.86
C LEU A 268 1.97 -7.19 8.84
N ASP A 269 1.15 -7.16 7.79
CA ASP A 269 0.12 -6.13 7.60
C ASP A 269 -0.90 -6.13 8.76
N ILE A 270 -1.32 -7.32 9.17
CA ILE A 270 -2.20 -7.53 10.32
C ILE A 270 -1.51 -7.07 11.62
N ALA A 271 -0.22 -7.42 11.80
CA ALA A 271 0.52 -7.08 13.02
C ALA A 271 0.81 -5.59 13.16
N MET A 272 0.95 -4.86 12.05
CA MET A 272 1.20 -3.41 12.07
C MET A 272 -0.07 -2.57 11.92
N GLY A 273 -1.25 -3.19 11.79
CA GLY A 273 -2.50 -2.48 11.55
C GLY A 273 -2.44 -1.63 10.28
N GLY A 274 -2.00 -2.23 9.19
CA GLY A 274 -1.83 -1.58 7.89
C GLY A 274 -3.14 -1.12 7.25
N SER A 275 -3.09 -0.76 5.98
CA SER A 275 -4.26 -0.31 5.24
C SER A 275 -5.14 -1.47 4.80
N THR A 276 -6.47 -1.33 4.84
CA THR A 276 -7.40 -2.31 4.24
C THR A 276 -7.21 -2.46 2.73
N ASN A 277 -6.66 -1.44 2.05
CA ASN A 277 -6.36 -1.50 0.62
C ASN A 277 -5.29 -2.55 0.27
N THR A 278 -4.41 -2.91 1.21
CA THR A 278 -3.41 -3.97 1.01
C THR A 278 -4.04 -5.32 0.73
N VAL A 279 -5.18 -5.61 1.34
CA VAL A 279 -5.98 -6.82 1.04
C VAL A 279 -6.30 -6.88 -0.45
N LEU A 280 -6.87 -5.78 -0.99
CA LEU A 280 -7.20 -5.67 -2.41
C LEU A 280 -5.95 -5.83 -3.30
N HIS A 281 -4.84 -5.22 -2.90
CA HIS A 281 -3.62 -5.20 -3.70
C HIS A 281 -2.87 -6.53 -3.66
N LEU A 282 -2.77 -7.20 -2.51
CA LEU A 282 -2.13 -8.51 -2.42
C LEU A 282 -2.91 -9.57 -3.19
N LEU A 283 -4.26 -9.57 -3.12
CA LEU A 283 -5.11 -10.45 -3.93
C LEU A 283 -4.88 -10.23 -5.42
N ALA A 284 -4.77 -8.96 -5.87
CA ALA A 284 -4.49 -8.62 -7.25
C ALA A 284 -3.12 -9.13 -7.71
N VAL A 285 -2.07 -8.91 -6.92
CA VAL A 285 -0.71 -9.35 -7.22
C VAL A 285 -0.60 -10.88 -7.22
N ALA A 286 -1.28 -11.55 -6.29
CA ALA A 286 -1.34 -13.01 -6.22
C ALA A 286 -2.02 -13.60 -7.46
N GLN A 287 -3.14 -13.03 -7.89
CA GLN A 287 -3.83 -13.43 -9.11
C GLN A 287 -2.93 -13.33 -10.35
N GLU A 288 -2.20 -12.21 -10.52
CA GLU A 288 -1.25 -12.04 -11.64
C GLU A 288 -0.10 -13.04 -11.62
N GLY A 289 0.30 -13.47 -10.44
CA GLY A 289 1.33 -14.48 -10.25
C GLY A 289 0.85 -15.93 -10.35
N GLY A 290 -0.46 -16.15 -10.35
CA GLY A 290 -1.05 -17.49 -10.18
C GLY A 290 -0.74 -18.08 -8.80
N VAL A 291 -0.60 -17.22 -7.78
CA VAL A 291 -0.37 -17.65 -6.38
C VAL A 291 -1.71 -17.92 -5.71
N ASP A 292 -1.85 -19.09 -5.12
CA ASP A 292 -3.05 -19.47 -4.36
C ASP A 292 -3.08 -18.75 -3.00
N PHE A 293 -3.53 -17.49 -3.02
CA PHE A 293 -3.70 -16.63 -1.86
C PHE A 293 -5.06 -15.95 -1.93
N THR A 294 -5.88 -16.13 -0.89
CA THR A 294 -7.31 -15.80 -0.92
C THR A 294 -7.78 -15.06 0.34
N MET A 295 -9.02 -14.53 0.32
CA MET A 295 -9.68 -13.96 1.50
C MET A 295 -9.75 -14.93 2.68
N ALA A 296 -9.86 -16.23 2.43
CA ALA A 296 -9.84 -17.24 3.49
C ALA A 296 -8.49 -17.32 4.23
N ASP A 297 -7.37 -17.13 3.51
CA ASP A 297 -6.06 -17.04 4.14
C ASP A 297 -5.96 -15.80 5.03
N ILE A 298 -6.48 -14.67 4.57
CA ILE A 298 -6.48 -13.40 5.31
C ILE A 298 -7.33 -13.52 6.58
N ASP A 299 -8.54 -14.09 6.47
CA ASP A 299 -9.39 -14.34 7.64
C ASP A 299 -8.69 -15.25 8.65
N ARG A 300 -8.12 -16.36 8.20
CA ARG A 300 -7.38 -17.29 9.06
C ARG A 300 -6.23 -16.60 9.79
N LEU A 301 -5.40 -15.83 9.10
CA LEU A 301 -4.28 -15.08 9.71
C LEU A 301 -4.78 -14.05 10.71
N SER A 302 -5.84 -13.30 10.39
CA SER A 302 -6.37 -12.24 11.24
C SER A 302 -6.88 -12.73 12.60
N ARG A 303 -7.17 -14.03 12.74
CA ARG A 303 -7.62 -14.64 13.99
C ARG A 303 -6.48 -15.05 14.94
N HIS A 304 -5.23 -15.08 14.44
CA HIS A 304 -4.09 -15.61 15.19
C HIS A 304 -2.92 -14.62 15.32
N VAL A 305 -2.85 -13.62 14.45
CA VAL A 305 -1.78 -12.64 14.44
C VAL A 305 -2.16 -11.44 15.32
N PRO A 306 -1.41 -11.16 16.41
CA PRO A 306 -1.68 -10.00 17.26
C PRO A 306 -1.24 -8.69 16.61
N CYS A 307 -1.80 -7.57 17.10
CA CYS A 307 -1.34 -6.24 16.71
C CYS A 307 -0.11 -5.84 17.54
N LEU A 308 1.08 -5.81 16.92
CA LEU A 308 2.36 -5.54 17.58
C LEU A 308 2.85 -4.12 17.38
N CYS A 309 2.34 -3.39 16.38
CA CYS A 309 2.76 -2.04 16.08
C CYS A 309 1.54 -1.18 15.74
N LYS A 310 1.47 0.03 16.30
CA LYS A 310 0.45 1.01 15.94
C LYS A 310 1.13 2.31 15.54
N LEU A 311 0.83 2.76 14.32
CA LEU A 311 1.31 4.03 13.77
C LEU A 311 0.11 4.92 13.41
N ALA A 312 0.34 6.20 13.13
CA ALA A 312 -0.70 7.06 12.58
C ALA A 312 -1.38 6.37 11.37
N PRO A 313 -2.70 6.39 11.27
CA PRO A 313 -3.69 7.13 12.05
C PRO A 313 -4.21 6.38 13.28
N ASN A 314 -3.72 5.15 13.58
CA ASN A 314 -4.19 4.31 14.70
C ASN A 314 -3.69 4.83 16.06
N THR A 315 -2.72 5.73 16.06
CA THR A 315 -2.20 6.47 17.21
C THR A 315 -1.64 7.82 16.78
N GLN A 316 -1.66 8.80 17.68
CA GLN A 316 -0.98 10.08 17.47
C GLN A 316 0.49 10.05 17.92
N LYS A 317 0.90 9.00 18.65
CA LYS A 317 2.22 8.94 19.28
C LYS A 317 3.33 8.58 18.29
N TYR A 318 3.06 7.70 17.34
CA TYR A 318 4.07 7.12 16.45
C TYR A 318 3.71 7.29 14.98
N SER A 319 4.70 7.61 14.17
CA SER A 319 4.67 7.58 12.71
C SER A 319 5.69 6.56 12.17
N VAL A 320 5.91 6.51 10.86
CA VAL A 320 6.84 5.53 10.25
C VAL A 320 8.29 5.76 10.71
N GLN A 321 8.68 7.01 10.99
CA GLN A 321 10.03 7.33 11.48
C GLN A 321 10.32 6.72 12.86
N GLU A 322 9.34 6.63 13.77
CA GLU A 322 9.50 5.93 15.06
C GLU A 322 9.53 4.41 14.87
N CYS A 323 8.78 3.88 13.92
CA CYS A 323 8.88 2.47 13.54
C CYS A 323 10.29 2.14 13.03
N ASN A 324 10.88 3.00 12.19
CA ASN A 324 12.28 2.83 11.75
C ASN A 324 13.23 2.76 12.95
N ARG A 325 13.13 3.71 13.89
CA ARG A 325 13.92 3.74 15.13
C ARG A 325 13.79 2.46 15.96
N ALA A 326 12.63 1.80 15.90
CA ALA A 326 12.34 0.57 16.63
C ALA A 326 12.77 -0.72 15.91
N GLY A 327 13.49 -0.63 14.77
CA GLY A 327 13.96 -1.77 13.98
C GLY A 327 13.18 -1.99 12.68
N GLY A 328 12.28 -1.07 12.31
CA GLY A 328 11.58 -1.08 11.04
C GLY A 328 10.76 -2.34 10.79
N ILE A 329 10.65 -2.71 9.53
CA ILE A 329 9.83 -3.86 9.10
C ILE A 329 10.41 -5.18 9.61
N LEU A 330 11.73 -5.35 9.52
CA LEU A 330 12.38 -6.56 10.04
C LEU A 330 12.28 -6.67 11.56
N GLY A 331 12.17 -5.56 12.29
CA GLY A 331 11.91 -5.56 13.73
C GLY A 331 10.54 -6.16 14.07
N ILE A 332 9.48 -5.78 13.34
CA ILE A 332 8.14 -6.38 13.49
C ILE A 332 8.17 -7.87 13.11
N MET A 333 8.79 -8.18 11.96
CA MET A 333 8.91 -9.56 11.46
C MET A 333 9.67 -10.45 12.43
N ASN A 334 10.67 -9.91 13.14
CA ASN A 334 11.44 -10.65 14.12
C ASN A 334 10.60 -11.01 15.37
N GLU A 335 9.77 -10.06 15.86
CA GLU A 335 8.82 -10.38 16.93
C GLU A 335 7.80 -11.45 16.50
N LEU A 336 7.30 -11.38 15.26
CA LEU A 336 6.41 -12.42 14.69
C LEU A 336 7.13 -13.77 14.57
N ASN A 337 8.39 -13.77 14.18
CA ASN A 337 9.21 -14.99 14.07
C ASN A 337 9.46 -15.67 15.43
N ARG A 338 9.66 -14.89 16.48
CA ARG A 338 9.76 -15.42 17.87
C ARG A 338 8.51 -16.18 18.29
N GLY A 339 7.34 -15.80 17.72
CA GLY A 339 6.08 -16.50 17.92
C GLY A 339 5.79 -17.62 16.93
N GLY A 340 6.69 -17.91 15.99
CA GLY A 340 6.46 -18.92 14.95
C GLY A 340 5.36 -18.54 13.95
N LEU A 341 5.04 -17.24 13.80
CA LEU A 341 3.95 -16.75 12.97
C LEU A 341 4.37 -16.47 11.52
N VAL A 342 5.66 -16.51 11.20
CA VAL A 342 6.20 -16.29 9.86
C VAL A 342 7.12 -17.42 9.43
N ASN A 343 7.20 -17.63 8.11
CA ASN A 343 8.12 -18.61 7.53
C ASN A 343 9.45 -17.90 7.18
N GLY A 344 10.47 -18.14 8.01
CA GLY A 344 11.80 -17.56 7.84
C GLY A 344 12.61 -18.14 6.67
N SER A 345 12.17 -19.24 6.04
CA SER A 345 12.94 -19.88 4.95
C SER A 345 12.70 -19.23 3.58
N VAL A 346 11.75 -18.30 3.45
CA VAL A 346 11.48 -17.61 2.18
C VAL A 346 12.71 -16.82 1.74
N ARG A 347 12.99 -16.89 0.44
CA ARG A 347 14.12 -16.18 -0.17
C ARG A 347 13.81 -14.70 -0.38
N ARG A 348 14.88 -13.91 -0.39
CA ARG A 348 14.86 -12.47 -0.65
C ARG A 348 15.69 -12.13 -1.87
N VAL A 349 15.44 -10.94 -2.40
CA VAL A 349 16.11 -10.41 -3.61
C VAL A 349 17.63 -10.25 -3.44
N ASP A 350 18.12 -10.11 -2.20
CA ASP A 350 19.54 -10.03 -1.86
C ASP A 350 20.25 -11.39 -1.73
N GLY A 351 19.53 -12.48 -2.01
CA GLY A 351 20.04 -13.85 -1.93
C GLY A 351 19.97 -14.47 -0.54
N THR A 352 19.58 -13.69 0.48
CA THR A 352 19.39 -14.21 1.84
C THR A 352 18.01 -14.85 2.01
N THR A 353 17.83 -15.57 3.11
CA THR A 353 16.51 -15.93 3.61
C THR A 353 15.96 -14.85 4.53
N LEU A 354 14.64 -14.85 4.76
CA LEU A 354 14.02 -13.93 5.72
C LEU A 354 14.60 -14.10 7.13
N ALA A 355 14.90 -15.35 7.56
CA ALA A 355 15.50 -15.63 8.86
C ALA A 355 16.90 -15.01 9.00
N GLU A 356 17.73 -15.12 7.96
CA GLU A 356 19.06 -14.50 7.94
C GLU A 356 18.96 -12.97 8.00
N ALA A 357 18.04 -12.37 7.24
CA ALA A 357 17.81 -10.93 7.26
C ALA A 357 17.31 -10.46 8.64
N MET A 358 16.32 -11.15 9.22
CA MET A 358 15.82 -10.81 10.56
C MET A 358 16.94 -10.86 11.61
N SER A 359 17.82 -11.88 11.57
CA SER A 359 18.96 -12.00 12.47
C SER A 359 19.99 -10.88 12.26
N ALA A 360 20.31 -10.55 11.01
CA ALA A 360 21.30 -9.52 10.68
C ALA A 360 20.84 -8.09 11.06
N TYR A 361 19.53 -7.85 11.06
CA TYR A 361 18.95 -6.54 11.35
C TYR A 361 18.24 -6.45 12.71
N ASP A 362 18.45 -7.42 13.60
CA ASP A 362 17.89 -7.38 14.95
C ASP A 362 18.62 -6.34 15.82
N ILE A 363 17.86 -5.35 16.30
CA ILE A 363 18.36 -4.29 17.19
C ILE A 363 18.23 -4.63 18.68
N THR A 364 17.63 -5.76 19.02
CA THR A 364 17.40 -6.19 20.40
C THR A 364 18.46 -7.17 20.89
N GLY A 365 19.35 -7.64 20.01
CA GLY A 365 20.47 -8.51 20.35
C GLY A 365 21.69 -7.75 20.88
N ASP A 366 22.63 -8.47 21.46
CA ASP A 366 23.84 -7.89 22.06
C ASP A 366 24.84 -7.32 21.03
N ASN A 367 24.74 -7.76 19.77
CA ASN A 367 25.66 -7.40 18.68
C ASN A 367 24.89 -6.86 17.46
N ILE A 368 24.47 -5.60 17.53
CA ILE A 368 23.81 -4.93 16.42
C ILE A 368 24.82 -4.74 15.28
N GLN A 369 24.50 -5.24 14.09
CA GLN A 369 25.35 -5.06 12.91
C GLN A 369 25.40 -3.58 12.49
N GLU A 370 26.56 -3.14 11.97
CA GLU A 370 26.79 -1.75 11.56
C GLU A 370 25.74 -1.25 10.58
N GLU A 371 25.36 -2.08 9.62
CA GLU A 371 24.33 -1.73 8.63
C GLU A 371 22.95 -1.51 9.25
N ALA A 372 22.52 -2.38 10.15
CA ALA A 372 21.27 -2.24 10.91
C ALA A 372 21.29 -0.97 11.78
N SER A 373 22.40 -0.76 12.51
CA SER A 373 22.59 0.45 13.31
C SER A 373 22.47 1.71 12.45
N ARG A 374 23.15 1.75 11.32
CA ARG A 374 23.12 2.88 10.38
C ARG A 374 21.70 3.19 9.87
N ILE A 375 20.94 2.16 9.49
CA ILE A 375 19.58 2.33 8.97
C ILE A 375 18.64 2.82 10.07
N TYR A 376 18.64 2.22 11.22
CA TYR A 376 17.64 2.46 12.25
C TYR A 376 17.93 3.69 13.13
N HIS A 377 19.15 4.24 13.10
CA HIS A 377 19.44 5.55 13.68
C HIS A 377 19.01 6.71 12.78
N SER A 378 18.51 6.47 11.54
CA SER A 378 18.02 7.54 10.66
C SER A 378 16.86 8.31 11.31
N ALA A 379 17.09 9.60 11.58
CA ALA A 379 16.13 10.47 12.25
C ALA A 379 15.53 11.52 11.28
N PRO A 380 14.40 12.15 11.60
CA PRO A 380 13.87 13.26 10.83
C PRO A 380 14.74 14.51 10.97
N GLY A 381 14.96 15.24 9.86
CA GLY A 381 15.68 16.50 9.83
C GLY A 381 14.87 17.68 10.37
N ARG A 382 13.54 17.53 10.47
CA ARG A 382 12.57 18.52 10.96
C ARG A 382 12.63 19.86 10.20
N LYS A 383 12.90 19.77 8.90
CA LYS A 383 12.93 20.92 7.99
C LYS A 383 12.17 20.57 6.72
N PHE A 384 11.44 21.55 6.18
CA PHE A 384 10.81 21.37 4.86
C PHE A 384 11.88 21.10 3.80
N SER A 385 11.71 19.99 3.05
CA SER A 385 12.58 19.67 1.93
C SER A 385 11.85 18.79 0.91
N THR A 386 11.98 19.14 -0.36
CA THR A 386 11.51 18.33 -1.51
C THR A 386 12.64 17.54 -2.15
N GLN A 387 13.84 17.56 -1.56
CA GLN A 387 15.03 16.89 -2.09
C GLN A 387 15.33 15.62 -1.30
N MET A 388 15.50 14.51 -2.02
CA MET A 388 15.93 13.25 -1.42
C MET A 388 17.36 13.36 -0.86
N GLY A 389 17.57 12.75 0.31
CA GLY A 389 18.89 12.69 0.91
C GLY A 389 19.45 14.05 1.36
N SER A 390 18.58 15.04 1.56
CA SER A 390 18.97 16.40 1.94
C SER A 390 19.41 16.55 3.39
N GLN A 391 19.29 15.50 4.21
CA GLN A 391 19.68 15.51 5.63
C GLN A 391 20.23 14.13 6.07
N ASP A 392 20.99 14.12 7.18
CA ASP A 392 21.66 12.95 7.76
C ASP A 392 21.49 12.88 9.30
N ALA A 393 20.40 13.45 9.81
CA ALA A 393 20.09 13.47 11.24
C ALA A 393 19.99 12.04 11.80
N GLN A 394 20.43 11.87 13.06
CA GLN A 394 20.42 10.57 13.72
C GLN A 394 19.75 10.64 15.09
N TRP A 395 19.07 9.55 15.46
CA TRP A 395 18.59 9.35 16.80
C TRP A 395 19.78 9.09 17.74
N GLU A 396 19.70 9.63 18.97
CA GLU A 396 20.70 9.36 20.00
C GLU A 396 20.70 7.89 20.46
N SER A 397 19.53 7.24 20.39
CA SER A 397 19.36 5.84 20.77
C SER A 397 18.24 5.19 19.95
N LEU A 398 18.31 3.87 19.78
CA LEU A 398 17.25 3.04 19.22
C LEU A 398 16.11 2.84 20.23
N ASP A 399 14.91 2.52 19.74
CA ASP A 399 13.78 2.10 20.56
C ASP A 399 13.76 0.57 20.65
N THR A 400 14.37 0.04 21.69
CA THR A 400 14.41 -1.40 21.98
C THR A 400 13.34 -1.84 22.99
N ASP A 401 12.49 -0.92 23.46
CA ASP A 401 11.41 -1.21 24.41
C ASP A 401 10.31 -2.01 23.72
N ARG A 402 10.23 -3.29 24.06
CA ARG A 402 9.22 -4.22 23.52
C ARG A 402 7.97 -4.34 24.40
N GLU A 403 7.93 -3.64 25.51
CA GLU A 403 6.77 -3.57 26.40
C GLU A 403 5.90 -2.33 26.12
N HIS A 404 6.51 -1.15 26.04
CA HIS A 404 5.80 0.14 25.93
C HIS A 404 6.17 0.94 24.66
N GLY A 405 7.15 0.47 23.89
CA GLY A 405 7.69 1.12 22.69
C GLY A 405 6.75 1.06 21.47
N CYS A 406 7.29 1.48 20.34
CA CYS A 406 6.58 1.50 19.08
C CYS A 406 6.24 0.08 18.58
N ILE A 407 7.25 -0.80 18.57
CA ILE A 407 7.09 -2.24 18.26
C ILE A 407 7.08 -3.00 19.57
N ARG A 408 6.04 -3.80 19.79
CA ARG A 408 5.85 -4.57 21.02
C ARG A 408 6.08 -6.05 20.80
N SER A 409 6.47 -6.75 21.89
CA SER A 409 6.54 -8.21 21.90
C SER A 409 5.13 -8.82 21.82
N LEU A 410 5.07 -10.12 21.53
CA LEU A 410 3.81 -10.88 21.54
C LEU A 410 3.07 -10.81 22.89
N GLU A 411 3.83 -10.83 23.98
CA GLU A 411 3.28 -10.75 25.33
C GLU A 411 2.62 -9.40 25.61
N HIS A 412 3.20 -8.31 25.06
CA HIS A 412 2.77 -6.93 25.28
C HIS A 412 2.01 -6.34 24.08
N ALA A 413 1.49 -7.20 23.17
CA ALA A 413 0.73 -6.79 22.00
C ALA A 413 -0.36 -5.77 22.35
N TYR A 414 -0.60 -4.81 21.44
CA TYR A 414 -1.68 -3.83 21.61
C TYR A 414 -3.06 -4.48 21.68
N THR A 415 -3.26 -5.53 20.89
CA THR A 415 -4.45 -6.39 20.94
C THR A 415 -4.04 -7.81 20.55
N LYS A 416 -4.73 -8.79 21.12
CA LYS A 416 -4.54 -10.22 20.77
C LYS A 416 -5.13 -10.56 19.41
N ASP A 417 -6.22 -9.89 19.02
CA ASP A 417 -6.75 -9.88 17.67
C ASP A 417 -5.91 -8.95 16.79
N GLY A 418 -5.78 -9.28 15.51
CA GLY A 418 -5.00 -8.52 14.56
C GLY A 418 -5.51 -7.11 14.31
N GLY A 419 -4.68 -6.29 13.66
CA GLY A 419 -5.03 -4.93 13.27
C GLY A 419 -6.02 -4.85 12.09
N LEU A 420 -6.28 -5.97 11.42
CA LEU A 420 -7.29 -6.13 10.36
C LEU A 420 -8.14 -7.36 10.62
N ALA A 421 -9.40 -7.34 10.17
CA ALA A 421 -10.29 -8.50 10.23
C ALA A 421 -11.18 -8.60 8.99
N VAL A 422 -11.54 -9.83 8.63
CA VAL A 422 -12.53 -10.14 7.60
C VAL A 422 -13.84 -10.52 8.29
N LEU A 423 -14.95 -9.94 7.86
CA LEU A 423 -16.28 -10.29 8.35
C LEU A 423 -17.13 -10.85 7.20
N PHE A 424 -18.07 -11.74 7.55
CA PHE A 424 -19.02 -12.34 6.62
C PHE A 424 -20.44 -12.19 7.14
N GLY A 425 -21.42 -12.27 6.27
CA GLY A 425 -22.83 -12.25 6.66
C GLY A 425 -23.77 -12.06 5.48
N ASN A 426 -25.05 -11.87 5.79
CA ASN A 426 -26.08 -11.80 4.75
C ASN A 426 -25.96 -10.58 3.82
N ILE A 427 -25.22 -9.54 4.22
CA ILE A 427 -24.88 -8.37 3.37
C ILE A 427 -23.46 -8.40 2.82
N ALA A 428 -22.61 -9.33 3.26
CA ALA A 428 -21.22 -9.49 2.84
C ALA A 428 -20.90 -10.98 2.65
N GLN A 429 -21.56 -11.61 1.68
CA GLN A 429 -21.49 -13.06 1.46
C GLN A 429 -20.08 -13.54 1.07
N ASP A 430 -19.36 -12.73 0.26
CA ASP A 430 -17.97 -12.99 -0.16
C ASP A 430 -16.95 -12.26 0.74
N GLY A 431 -17.44 -11.63 1.83
CA GLY A 431 -16.64 -10.98 2.84
C GLY A 431 -16.55 -9.45 2.71
N CYS A 432 -16.01 -8.85 3.75
CA CYS A 432 -15.67 -7.44 3.85
C CYS A 432 -14.50 -7.26 4.83
N VAL A 433 -13.90 -6.07 4.87
CA VAL A 433 -12.68 -5.83 5.65
C VAL A 433 -12.86 -4.66 6.60
N VAL A 434 -12.35 -4.81 7.82
CA VAL A 434 -12.31 -3.76 8.85
C VAL A 434 -10.88 -3.61 9.41
N LYS A 435 -10.46 -2.36 9.62
CA LYS A 435 -9.19 -2.02 10.28
C LYS A 435 -9.40 -1.95 11.79
N THR A 436 -9.31 -3.08 12.46
CA THR A 436 -9.59 -3.23 13.91
C THR A 436 -8.63 -2.43 14.78
N ALA A 437 -7.37 -2.22 14.34
CA ALA A 437 -6.39 -1.39 15.06
C ALA A 437 -6.86 0.05 15.31
N GLY A 438 -7.78 0.55 14.48
CA GLY A 438 -8.36 1.90 14.59
C GLY A 438 -9.74 1.95 15.22
N VAL A 439 -10.30 0.82 15.67
CA VAL A 439 -11.64 0.74 16.28
C VAL A 439 -11.53 0.67 17.80
N ASP A 440 -12.34 1.50 18.50
CA ASP A 440 -12.46 1.41 19.95
C ASP A 440 -13.08 0.05 20.33
N PRO A 441 -12.49 -0.72 21.25
CA PRO A 441 -13.04 -2.01 21.67
C PRO A 441 -14.50 -1.97 22.15
N ASP A 442 -14.96 -0.84 22.69
CA ASP A 442 -16.33 -0.67 23.19
C ASP A 442 -17.39 -0.79 22.09
N ILE A 443 -17.01 -0.54 20.81
CA ILE A 443 -17.91 -0.66 19.65
C ILE A 443 -17.56 -1.83 18.72
N TRP A 444 -16.77 -2.80 19.16
CA TRP A 444 -16.52 -4.03 18.40
C TRP A 444 -17.79 -4.88 18.20
N LYS A 445 -18.79 -4.69 19.07
CA LYS A 445 -20.16 -5.16 18.88
C LYS A 445 -21.06 -3.95 18.71
N PHE A 446 -21.68 -3.87 17.57
CA PHE A 446 -22.53 -2.75 17.19
C PHE A 446 -23.88 -3.26 16.68
N SER A 447 -24.96 -2.55 17.04
CA SER A 447 -26.29 -2.76 16.49
C SER A 447 -26.97 -1.39 16.36
N GLY A 448 -27.34 -1.01 15.14
CA GLY A 448 -27.94 0.30 14.92
C GLY A 448 -28.72 0.41 13.61
N PRO A 449 -29.61 1.42 13.50
CA PRO A 449 -30.39 1.65 12.30
C PRO A 449 -29.53 2.18 11.15
N ALA A 450 -29.77 1.65 9.95
CA ALA A 450 -29.12 2.09 8.73
C ALA A 450 -29.55 3.50 8.32
N ARG A 451 -28.58 4.31 7.85
CA ARG A 451 -28.76 5.55 7.09
C ARG A 451 -28.11 5.37 5.73
N VAL A 452 -28.93 5.15 4.71
CA VAL A 452 -28.47 4.71 3.39
C VAL A 452 -28.23 5.90 2.47
N PHE A 453 -27.07 5.88 1.82
CA PHE A 453 -26.65 6.86 0.81
C PHE A 453 -26.12 6.13 -0.42
N ASP A 454 -26.45 6.60 -1.61
CA ASP A 454 -26.01 6.00 -2.87
C ASP A 454 -24.72 6.61 -3.43
N SER A 455 -24.05 7.45 -2.64
CA SER A 455 -22.76 8.05 -2.98
C SER A 455 -22.03 8.58 -1.74
N GLN A 456 -20.69 8.75 -1.88
CA GLN A 456 -19.87 9.43 -0.88
C GLN A 456 -20.35 10.86 -0.62
N GLU A 457 -20.69 11.59 -1.68
CA GLU A 457 -21.10 12.99 -1.63
C GLU A 457 -22.39 13.13 -0.81
N ALA A 458 -23.40 12.31 -1.09
CA ALA A 458 -24.66 12.29 -0.35
C ALA A 458 -24.45 11.91 1.13
N ALA A 459 -23.53 10.98 1.41
CA ALA A 459 -23.17 10.61 2.79
C ALA A 459 -22.49 11.78 3.53
N CYS A 460 -21.54 12.46 2.89
CA CYS A 460 -20.88 13.65 3.47
C CYS A 460 -21.89 14.76 3.80
N GLU A 461 -22.78 15.09 2.87
CA GLU A 461 -23.86 16.07 3.10
C GLU A 461 -24.80 15.62 4.24
N GLY A 462 -25.16 14.33 4.27
CA GLY A 462 -26.02 13.78 5.31
C GLY A 462 -25.39 13.82 6.70
N ILE A 463 -24.08 13.53 6.81
CA ILE A 463 -23.33 13.58 8.07
C ILE A 463 -23.24 15.02 8.56
N LEU A 464 -22.75 15.95 7.74
CA LEU A 464 -22.61 17.37 8.12
C LEU A 464 -23.96 18.04 8.35
N GLY A 465 -24.97 17.70 7.55
CA GLY A 465 -26.34 18.20 7.67
C GLY A 465 -27.15 17.65 8.85
N GLY A 466 -26.55 16.74 9.66
CA GLY A 466 -27.19 16.20 10.87
C GLY A 466 -28.25 15.11 10.63
N LYS A 467 -28.29 14.50 9.44
CA LYS A 467 -29.15 13.32 9.18
C LYS A 467 -28.65 12.08 9.91
N VAL A 468 -27.36 12.01 10.18
CA VAL A 468 -26.72 10.92 10.93
C VAL A 468 -26.68 11.30 12.41
N GLN A 469 -27.15 10.41 13.27
CA GLN A 469 -27.25 10.57 14.72
C GLN A 469 -26.41 9.50 15.44
N SER A 470 -26.17 9.69 16.74
CA SER A 470 -25.53 8.69 17.60
C SER A 470 -26.25 7.34 17.49
N GLY A 471 -25.48 6.26 17.33
CA GLY A 471 -25.99 4.90 17.17
C GLY A 471 -26.40 4.49 15.75
N ASP A 472 -26.32 5.39 14.77
CA ASP A 472 -26.64 5.05 13.38
C ASP A 472 -25.51 4.25 12.71
N CYS A 473 -25.88 3.37 11.78
CA CYS A 473 -25.00 2.74 10.80
C CYS A 473 -25.11 3.47 9.45
N VAL A 474 -24.10 4.23 9.07
CA VAL A 474 -24.03 4.86 7.76
C VAL A 474 -23.73 3.79 6.70
N VAL A 475 -24.59 3.66 5.70
CA VAL A 475 -24.47 2.68 4.60
C VAL A 475 -24.25 3.43 3.29
N ILE A 476 -23.06 3.29 2.70
CA ILE A 476 -22.74 3.89 1.39
C ILE A 476 -22.70 2.78 0.34
N THR A 477 -23.59 2.84 -0.64
CA THR A 477 -23.73 1.83 -1.67
C THR A 477 -23.28 2.34 -3.04
N HIS A 478 -23.05 1.41 -3.97
CA HIS A 478 -22.67 1.70 -5.36
C HIS A 478 -21.35 2.47 -5.51
N GLU A 479 -20.43 2.30 -4.56
CA GLU A 479 -19.06 2.81 -4.62
C GLU A 479 -18.02 1.71 -4.84
N GLY A 480 -18.48 0.47 -5.15
CA GLY A 480 -17.63 -0.66 -5.47
C GLY A 480 -16.89 -0.57 -6.81
N PRO A 481 -16.15 -1.62 -7.19
CA PRO A 481 -15.36 -1.64 -8.43
C PRO A 481 -16.15 -1.30 -9.69
N LYS A 482 -17.36 -1.84 -9.84
CA LYS A 482 -18.26 -1.57 -10.98
C LYS A 482 -19.13 -0.34 -10.75
N GLY A 483 -19.70 -0.22 -9.57
CA GLY A 483 -20.71 0.79 -9.23
C GLY A 483 -20.11 2.18 -9.13
N GLY A 484 -18.90 2.32 -8.63
CA GLY A 484 -18.17 3.56 -8.50
C GLY A 484 -18.10 4.38 -9.79
N PRO A 485 -17.70 3.88 -10.96
CA PRO A 485 -16.73 2.81 -11.12
C PRO A 485 -15.33 3.25 -10.68
N GLY A 486 -14.50 2.27 -10.36
CA GLY A 486 -13.14 2.54 -9.88
C GLY A 486 -13.01 2.50 -8.37
N MET A 487 -14.08 2.15 -7.64
CA MET A 487 -14.05 1.89 -6.19
C MET A 487 -13.32 3.01 -5.43
N GLN A 488 -13.86 4.23 -5.51
CA GLN A 488 -13.19 5.39 -4.91
C GLN A 488 -12.85 5.18 -3.44
N GLU A 489 -11.68 5.66 -3.07
CA GLU A 489 -11.19 5.62 -1.70
C GLU A 489 -11.80 6.75 -0.90
N MET A 490 -12.47 6.43 0.21
CA MET A 490 -13.20 7.40 1.00
C MET A 490 -12.47 7.69 2.32
N LEU A 491 -12.27 8.97 2.63
CA LEU A 491 -11.76 9.45 3.92
C LEU A 491 -12.67 10.53 4.51
N TYR A 492 -13.29 11.34 3.66
CA TYR A 492 -14.16 12.43 4.15
C TYR A 492 -15.35 11.97 4.99
N PRO A 493 -16.12 10.91 4.63
CA PRO A 493 -17.22 10.46 5.48
C PRO A 493 -16.76 10.07 6.88
N THR A 494 -15.62 9.37 7.00
CA THR A 494 -15.07 8.95 8.30
C THR A 494 -14.50 10.13 9.09
N SER A 495 -13.89 11.10 8.41
CA SER A 495 -13.39 12.34 9.02
C SER A 495 -14.55 13.21 9.54
N TYR A 496 -15.64 13.30 8.78
CA TYR A 496 -16.83 14.09 9.17
C TYR A 496 -17.61 13.46 10.33
N ILE A 497 -17.69 12.12 10.40
CA ILE A 497 -18.22 11.42 11.58
C ILE A 497 -17.42 11.82 12.84
N LYS A 498 -16.09 11.90 12.71
CA LYS A 498 -15.23 12.32 13.82
C LYS A 498 -15.38 13.80 14.17
N SER A 499 -15.41 14.69 13.18
CA SER A 499 -15.60 16.13 13.41
C SER A 499 -16.93 16.43 14.12
N ARG A 500 -17.93 15.55 13.93
CA ARG A 500 -19.22 15.58 14.62
C ARG A 500 -19.21 14.86 15.98
N HIS A 501 -18.06 14.38 16.46
CA HIS A 501 -17.89 13.61 17.70
C HIS A 501 -18.65 12.28 17.74
N LEU A 502 -19.05 11.73 16.60
CA LEU A 502 -19.79 10.47 16.45
C LEU A 502 -18.89 9.24 16.24
N GLY A 503 -17.58 9.41 16.21
CA GLY A 503 -16.63 8.35 15.82
C GLY A 503 -16.56 7.12 16.73
N LYS A 504 -17.11 7.21 17.95
CA LYS A 504 -17.22 6.09 18.89
C LYS A 504 -18.64 5.55 19.02
N GLU A 505 -19.59 6.09 18.28
CA GLU A 505 -21.01 5.80 18.45
C GLU A 505 -21.66 5.28 17.17
N CYS A 506 -21.07 5.61 16.00
CA CYS A 506 -21.61 5.24 14.70
C CYS A 506 -20.71 4.21 14.00
N ALA A 507 -21.35 3.32 13.22
CA ALA A 507 -20.68 2.49 12.24
C ALA A 507 -20.80 3.11 10.84
N LEU A 508 -19.85 2.79 9.95
CA LEU A 508 -19.89 3.14 8.53
C LEU A 508 -19.54 1.91 7.70
N ILE A 509 -20.40 1.52 6.77
CA ILE A 509 -20.21 0.35 5.92
C ILE A 509 -20.38 0.69 4.45
N THR A 510 -19.64 0.02 3.55
CA THR A 510 -19.67 0.32 2.12
C THR A 510 -19.20 -0.86 1.26
N ASP A 511 -19.69 -0.92 0.02
CA ASP A 511 -19.13 -1.75 -1.05
C ASP A 511 -17.92 -1.08 -1.75
N GLY A 512 -17.66 0.20 -1.43
CA GLY A 512 -16.44 0.90 -1.77
C GLY A 512 -15.28 0.55 -0.83
N ARG A 513 -14.30 1.45 -0.72
CA ARG A 513 -13.14 1.28 0.16
C ARG A 513 -12.84 2.54 0.96
N PHE A 514 -12.15 2.36 2.07
CA PHE A 514 -11.70 3.46 2.89
C PHE A 514 -10.20 3.68 2.76
N SER A 515 -9.77 4.92 2.94
CA SER A 515 -8.37 5.29 3.02
C SER A 515 -7.66 4.57 4.16
N GLY A 516 -6.38 4.27 3.98
CA GLY A 516 -5.50 3.82 5.07
C GLY A 516 -5.45 4.80 6.26
N GLY A 517 -5.80 6.07 6.03
CA GLY A 517 -5.97 7.12 7.06
C GLY A 517 -7.25 7.01 7.90
N THR A 518 -8.14 6.08 7.58
CA THR A 518 -9.41 5.89 8.30
C THR A 518 -9.20 5.25 9.67
N SER A 519 -9.98 5.69 10.65
CA SER A 519 -10.16 5.05 11.96
C SER A 519 -11.61 5.18 12.42
N GLY A 520 -12.03 4.39 13.43
CA GLY A 520 -13.41 4.17 13.80
C GLY A 520 -13.99 2.93 13.14
N LEU A 521 -15.22 2.55 13.50
CA LEU A 521 -15.87 1.35 12.97
C LEU A 521 -16.29 1.55 11.51
N SER A 522 -15.32 1.38 10.61
CA SER A 522 -15.47 1.56 9.17
C SER A 522 -15.16 0.25 8.46
N ILE A 523 -16.15 -0.30 7.76
CA ILE A 523 -16.11 -1.61 7.10
C ILE A 523 -16.29 -1.41 5.61
N GLY A 524 -15.26 -1.72 4.82
CA GLY A 524 -15.26 -1.60 3.37
C GLY A 524 -15.16 -2.93 2.65
N HIS A 525 -15.12 -2.86 1.32
CA HIS A 525 -14.97 -4.01 0.43
C HIS A 525 -16.14 -5.01 0.53
N ILE A 526 -17.32 -4.56 0.94
CA ILE A 526 -18.48 -5.47 1.03
C ILE A 526 -18.73 -6.11 -0.34
N SER A 527 -18.61 -7.42 -0.36
CA SER A 527 -18.77 -8.24 -1.56
C SER A 527 -19.88 -9.29 -1.37
N PRO A 528 -20.74 -9.48 -2.41
CA PRO A 528 -20.81 -8.74 -3.68
C PRO A 528 -21.26 -7.28 -3.52
N GLU A 529 -20.76 -6.37 -4.38
CA GLU A 529 -21.16 -4.97 -4.41
C GLU A 529 -22.62 -4.75 -4.87
N ALA A 530 -23.24 -3.63 -4.52
CA ALA A 530 -24.62 -3.31 -4.92
C ALA A 530 -24.81 -3.34 -6.46
N ALA A 531 -23.87 -2.79 -7.23
CA ALA A 531 -23.93 -2.77 -8.70
C ALA A 531 -23.79 -4.16 -9.34
N ALA A 532 -23.31 -5.16 -8.61
CA ALA A 532 -23.29 -6.56 -9.01
C ALA A 532 -24.46 -7.37 -8.46
N GLY A 533 -25.46 -6.71 -7.87
CA GLY A 533 -26.65 -7.36 -7.28
C GLY A 533 -26.48 -7.77 -5.82
N GLY A 534 -25.39 -7.35 -5.15
CA GLY A 534 -25.11 -7.65 -3.75
C GLY A 534 -26.20 -7.15 -2.79
N ASN A 535 -26.36 -7.84 -1.68
CA ASN A 535 -27.43 -7.55 -0.71
C ASN A 535 -27.30 -6.20 -0.01
N ILE A 536 -26.09 -5.60 0.04
CA ILE A 536 -25.92 -4.24 0.56
C ILE A 536 -26.80 -3.23 -0.18
N GLY A 537 -27.03 -3.41 -1.49
CA GLY A 537 -27.90 -2.56 -2.30
C GLY A 537 -29.40 -2.73 -2.01
N LYS A 538 -29.79 -3.67 -1.16
CA LYS A 538 -31.19 -3.89 -0.74
C LYS A 538 -31.50 -3.33 0.64
N VAL A 539 -30.49 -2.84 1.37
CA VAL A 539 -30.64 -2.22 2.68
C VAL A 539 -31.42 -0.91 2.56
N LYS A 540 -32.33 -0.64 3.49
CA LYS A 540 -33.16 0.55 3.55
C LYS A 540 -32.91 1.34 4.82
N ASP A 541 -33.22 2.64 4.80
CA ASP A 541 -33.21 3.45 5.99
C ASP A 541 -34.04 2.82 7.10
N GLY A 542 -33.45 2.76 8.31
CA GLY A 542 -34.05 2.17 9.50
C GLY A 542 -33.89 0.66 9.66
N ASP A 543 -33.38 -0.06 8.67
CA ASP A 543 -33.00 -1.47 8.86
C ASP A 543 -31.90 -1.60 9.91
N ILE A 544 -32.00 -2.59 10.78
CA ILE A 544 -30.98 -2.79 11.81
C ILE A 544 -29.80 -3.57 11.26
N ILE A 545 -28.61 -2.98 11.39
CA ILE A 545 -27.32 -3.61 11.04
C ILE A 545 -26.67 -4.10 12.33
N ASP A 546 -26.35 -5.39 12.37
CA ASP A 546 -25.62 -6.04 13.46
C ASP A 546 -24.18 -6.33 13.00
N ILE A 547 -23.19 -5.86 13.76
CA ILE A 547 -21.76 -6.10 13.54
C ILE A 547 -21.17 -6.71 14.79
N ASP A 548 -20.47 -7.83 14.65
CA ASP A 548 -19.72 -8.48 15.74
C ASP A 548 -18.30 -8.82 15.22
N ILE A 549 -17.33 -7.97 15.52
CA ILE A 549 -15.93 -8.16 15.09
C ILE A 549 -15.34 -9.44 15.70
N PRO A 550 -15.47 -9.75 16.99
CA PRO A 550 -15.02 -11.01 17.58
C PRO A 550 -15.63 -12.24 16.90
N ALA A 551 -16.93 -12.21 16.58
CA ALA A 551 -17.60 -13.31 15.89
C ALA A 551 -17.36 -13.32 14.37
N ARG A 552 -16.73 -12.26 13.82
CA ARG A 552 -16.49 -12.09 12.38
C ARG A 552 -17.78 -12.03 11.56
N THR A 553 -18.80 -11.33 12.06
CA THR A 553 -20.11 -11.27 11.37
C THR A 553 -20.58 -9.85 11.12
N ILE A 554 -21.31 -9.68 10.00
CA ILE A 554 -22.03 -8.47 9.63
C ILE A 554 -23.35 -8.83 8.95
N ASN A 555 -24.47 -8.41 9.52
CA ASN A 555 -25.78 -8.76 9.02
C ASN A 555 -26.76 -7.60 9.06
N VAL A 556 -27.69 -7.56 8.13
CA VAL A 556 -28.96 -6.85 8.29
C VAL A 556 -29.95 -7.79 9.00
N ARG A 557 -30.71 -7.27 9.96
CA ARG A 557 -31.67 -8.06 10.75
C ARG A 557 -32.95 -8.33 9.96
N LEU A 558 -32.80 -9.13 8.92
CA LEU A 558 -33.85 -9.62 8.03
C LEU A 558 -33.63 -11.12 7.81
N SER A 559 -34.71 -11.87 7.61
CA SER A 559 -34.59 -13.25 7.14
C SER A 559 -34.07 -13.29 5.69
N ASP A 560 -33.49 -14.42 5.31
CA ASP A 560 -33.00 -14.62 3.93
C ASP A 560 -34.13 -14.47 2.90
N ASP A 561 -35.34 -14.92 3.21
CA ASP A 561 -36.52 -14.79 2.34
C ASP A 561 -36.94 -13.31 2.19
N GLU A 562 -36.95 -12.52 3.28
CA GLU A 562 -37.24 -11.08 3.22
C GLU A 562 -36.20 -10.34 2.40
N LEU A 563 -34.93 -10.66 2.61
CA LEU A 563 -33.83 -10.02 1.89
C LEU A 563 -33.82 -10.42 0.41
N ALA A 564 -34.12 -11.67 0.08
CA ALA A 564 -34.25 -12.15 -1.29
C ALA A 564 -35.39 -11.45 -2.04
N ALA A 565 -36.51 -11.22 -1.37
CA ALA A 565 -37.70 -10.57 -1.94
C ALA A 565 -37.53 -9.06 -2.19
N ARG A 566 -36.53 -8.40 -1.56
CA ARG A 566 -36.30 -6.97 -1.75
C ARG A 566 -35.63 -6.65 -3.09
N PRO A 567 -36.12 -5.63 -3.81
CA PRO A 567 -35.40 -5.10 -4.97
C PRO A 567 -34.15 -4.32 -4.51
N GLN A 568 -33.20 -4.15 -5.42
CA GLN A 568 -32.11 -3.20 -5.25
C GLN A 568 -32.68 -1.78 -5.09
N GLN A 569 -32.05 -0.96 -4.25
CA GLN A 569 -32.42 0.44 -4.12
C GLN A 569 -32.07 1.19 -5.43
N PRO A 570 -32.95 2.08 -5.89
CA PRO A 570 -32.68 2.85 -7.09
C PRO A 570 -31.51 3.82 -6.85
N LEU A 571 -30.67 3.99 -7.87
CA LEU A 571 -29.67 5.07 -7.89
C LEU A 571 -30.37 6.41 -8.08
N THR A 572 -30.05 7.36 -7.23
CA THR A 572 -30.58 8.75 -7.32
C THR A 572 -29.54 9.71 -7.89
N ARG A 573 -28.26 9.32 -7.89
CA ARG A 573 -27.16 10.13 -8.43
C ARG A 573 -27.05 10.05 -9.95
N ASP A 574 -26.68 11.19 -10.57
CA ASP A 574 -26.24 11.27 -11.97
C ASP A 574 -24.72 11.50 -12.02
N ARG A 575 -23.95 10.42 -12.13
CA ARG A 575 -22.48 10.48 -12.23
C ARG A 575 -22.03 10.33 -13.67
N LYS A 576 -21.38 11.38 -14.21
CA LYS A 576 -20.76 11.32 -15.53
C LYS A 576 -19.53 10.42 -15.50
N VAL A 577 -19.54 9.35 -16.29
CA VAL A 577 -18.45 8.36 -16.34
C VAL A 577 -17.70 8.46 -17.66
N SER A 578 -16.37 8.65 -17.59
CA SER A 578 -15.50 8.72 -18.77
C SER A 578 -15.42 7.38 -19.51
N LYS A 579 -14.87 7.40 -20.74
CA LYS A 579 -14.62 6.16 -21.51
C LYS A 579 -13.70 5.18 -20.76
N ALA A 580 -12.65 5.68 -20.10
CA ALA A 580 -11.70 4.86 -19.37
C ALA A 580 -12.38 4.13 -18.19
N LEU A 581 -13.18 4.85 -17.41
CA LEU A 581 -13.89 4.26 -16.27
C LEU A 581 -14.99 3.29 -16.71
N ARG A 582 -15.69 3.55 -17.83
CA ARG A 582 -16.65 2.58 -18.39
C ARG A 582 -15.97 1.29 -18.83
N ALA A 583 -14.81 1.39 -19.48
CA ALA A 583 -14.04 0.22 -19.89
C ALA A 583 -13.57 -0.60 -18.67
N TYR A 584 -13.13 0.06 -17.61
CA TYR A 584 -12.77 -0.59 -16.36
C TYR A 584 -13.97 -1.32 -15.72
N ALA A 585 -15.11 -0.65 -15.57
CA ALA A 585 -16.31 -1.23 -14.97
C ALA A 585 -16.82 -2.49 -15.69
N GLN A 586 -16.62 -2.59 -17.01
CA GLN A 586 -17.04 -3.74 -17.82
C GLN A 586 -16.20 -5.00 -17.57
N SER A 587 -14.94 -4.83 -17.16
CA SER A 587 -13.98 -5.93 -17.06
C SER A 587 -13.48 -6.19 -15.63
N VAL A 588 -13.85 -5.37 -14.66
CA VAL A 588 -13.33 -5.49 -13.29
C VAL A 588 -13.98 -6.64 -12.51
N SER A 589 -13.18 -7.36 -11.73
CA SER A 589 -13.63 -8.35 -10.75
C SER A 589 -14.16 -7.69 -9.48
N SER A 590 -14.77 -8.49 -8.61
CA SER A 590 -15.20 -8.07 -7.26
C SER A 590 -14.02 -7.74 -6.34
N ALA A 591 -14.29 -7.04 -5.24
CA ALA A 591 -13.27 -6.62 -4.28
C ALA A 591 -12.60 -7.81 -3.56
N ASP A 592 -13.34 -8.87 -3.23
CA ASP A 592 -12.81 -10.13 -2.66
C ASP A 592 -11.81 -10.86 -3.57
N LYS A 593 -11.76 -10.49 -4.86
CA LYS A 593 -10.80 -10.96 -5.87
C LYS A 593 -9.78 -9.91 -6.28
N GLY A 594 -9.64 -8.83 -5.49
CA GLY A 594 -8.65 -7.79 -5.71
C GLY A 594 -9.06 -6.66 -6.65
N GLY A 595 -10.29 -6.65 -7.19
CA GLY A 595 -10.77 -5.60 -8.08
C GLY A 595 -9.84 -5.40 -9.29
N VAL A 596 -9.46 -6.49 -9.97
CA VAL A 596 -8.58 -6.50 -11.16
C VAL A 596 -9.40 -6.65 -12.43
N ARG A 597 -8.85 -6.19 -13.56
CA ARG A 597 -9.47 -6.46 -14.86
C ARG A 597 -9.40 -7.95 -15.19
N ILE A 598 -10.53 -8.52 -15.53
CA ILE A 598 -10.65 -9.88 -16.04
C ILE A 598 -10.51 -9.82 -17.56
N ILE A 599 -9.54 -10.54 -18.11
CA ILE A 599 -9.27 -10.64 -19.55
C ILE A 599 -9.70 -12.01 -20.03
#